data_5db452bef33fa43a8fec592380ec1848
#
_entry.id   5db452bef33fa43a8fec592380ec1848
#
_cell.length_a   1.000
_cell.length_b   1.000
_cell.length_c   1.000
_cell.angle_alpha   90.00
_cell.angle_beta   90.00
_cell.angle_gamma   90.00
#
_symmetry.space_group_name_H-M   'P 1'
#
loop_
_entity.id
_entity.type
_entity.pdbx_description
1 polymer ?
#
loop_
_entity_poly.entity_id
_entity_poly.type
_entity_poly.pdbx_seq_one_letter_code
_entity_poly.pdbx_strand_id
1 'polypeptide(L)'
;MPIQIEHREHLQKILQKVESGTPCTTRDLAREFGLSPSRLQHLFKERTGARLGQWLAELRLQRAARLLAESNMSVKEVANAVGYGHSSSFVRAFERVFHQAPGRFQRKKANQKGIQLTTFA
;
A
#
# COMPACT_ATOMS: atom_id res chain seq x y z
N MET A 1 21.64 15.69 -17.01
CA MET A 1 22.30 14.84 -16.04
C MET A 1 21.72 13.44 -16.11
N PRO A 2 22.49 12.51 -16.68
CA PRO A 2 21.98 11.14 -16.90
C PRO A 2 21.50 10.46 -15.61
N ILE A 3 22.20 10.70 -14.51
CA ILE A 3 21.87 10.09 -13.21
C ILE A 3 20.48 10.49 -12.73
N GLN A 4 20.10 11.75 -12.95
CA GLN A 4 18.78 12.23 -12.54
C GLN A 4 17.65 11.63 -13.36
N ILE A 5 17.89 11.42 -14.66
CA ILE A 5 16.92 10.80 -15.55
C ILE A 5 16.69 9.34 -15.14
N GLU A 6 17.76 8.61 -14.83
CA GLU A 6 17.67 7.24 -14.37
C GLU A 6 16.86 7.13 -13.07
N HIS A 7 17.05 8.07 -12.15
CA HIS A 7 16.31 8.08 -10.89
C HIS A 7 14.82 8.32 -11.12
N ARG A 8 14.47 9.19 -12.06
CA ARG A 8 13.05 9.40 -12.42
C ARG A 8 12.41 8.15 -12.98
N GLU A 9 13.10 7.45 -13.86
CA GLU A 9 12.61 6.21 -14.43
C GLU A 9 12.43 5.16 -13.34
N HIS A 10 13.37 5.08 -12.40
CA HIS A 10 13.27 4.16 -11.28
C HIS A 10 12.04 4.48 -10.42
N LEU A 11 11.80 5.75 -10.12
CA LEU A 11 10.63 6.15 -9.34
C LEU A 11 9.33 5.79 -10.04
N GLN A 12 9.24 6.05 -11.35
CA GLN A 12 8.05 5.71 -12.12
C GLN A 12 7.81 4.20 -12.13
N LYS A 13 8.86 3.41 -12.28
CA LYS A 13 8.74 1.95 -12.25
C LYS A 13 8.31 1.45 -10.88
N ILE A 14 8.82 2.05 -9.82
CA ILE A 14 8.41 1.73 -8.44
C ILE A 14 6.92 2.01 -8.28
N LEU A 15 6.47 3.17 -8.71
CA LEU A 15 5.07 3.56 -8.63
C LEU A 15 4.18 2.60 -9.41
N GLN A 16 4.57 2.27 -10.63
CA GLN A 16 3.81 1.34 -11.47
C GLN A 16 3.71 -0.03 -10.81
N LYS A 17 4.80 -0.51 -10.25
CA LYS A 17 4.83 -1.83 -9.62
C LYS A 17 3.92 -1.88 -8.40
N VAL A 18 3.94 -0.85 -7.58
CA VAL A 18 3.09 -0.78 -6.40
C VAL A 18 1.63 -0.61 -6.81
N GLU A 19 1.35 0.20 -7.81
CA GLU A 19 -0.01 0.40 -8.32
C GLU A 19 -0.59 -0.86 -8.95
N SER A 20 0.25 -1.71 -9.53
CA SER A 20 -0.21 -2.97 -10.10
C SER A 20 -0.67 -3.95 -9.02
N GLY A 21 -0.40 -3.62 -7.76
CA GLY A 21 -0.88 -4.40 -6.65
C GLY A 21 0.01 -5.56 -6.24
N THR A 22 1.18 -5.67 -6.80
CA THR A 22 2.14 -6.70 -6.41
C THR A 22 2.78 -6.29 -5.07
N PRO A 23 2.70 -7.14 -4.02
CA PRO A 23 3.37 -6.81 -2.77
C PRO A 23 4.86 -6.65 -2.98
N CYS A 24 5.42 -5.53 -2.55
CA CYS A 24 6.84 -5.22 -2.71
C CYS A 24 7.42 -4.73 -1.39
N THR A 25 8.59 -5.24 -1.05
CA THR A 25 9.38 -4.70 0.06
C THR A 25 10.48 -3.81 -0.50
N THR A 26 11.09 -3.01 0.36
CA THR A 26 12.25 -2.21 -0.02
C THR A 26 13.36 -3.11 -0.59
N ARG A 27 13.54 -4.28 0.02
CA ARG A 27 14.57 -5.24 -0.41
C ARG A 27 14.29 -5.75 -1.82
N ASP A 28 13.03 -6.09 -2.12
CA ASP A 28 12.65 -6.58 -3.43
C ASP A 28 12.89 -5.54 -4.52
N LEU A 29 12.49 -4.30 -4.24
CA LEU A 29 12.71 -3.20 -5.18
C LEU A 29 14.19 -2.92 -5.39
N ALA A 30 14.98 -2.93 -4.32
CA ALA A 30 16.42 -2.71 -4.43
C ALA A 30 17.06 -3.77 -5.32
N ARG A 31 16.68 -5.03 -5.13
CA ARG A 31 17.19 -6.13 -5.94
C ARG A 31 16.85 -5.94 -7.42
N GLU A 32 15.63 -5.54 -7.70
CA GLU A 32 15.16 -5.34 -9.07
C GLU A 32 15.93 -4.24 -9.80
N PHE A 33 16.28 -3.16 -9.07
CA PHE A 33 16.99 -2.03 -9.65
C PHE A 33 18.51 -2.12 -9.48
N GLY A 34 19.02 -3.23 -8.96
CA GLY A 34 20.45 -3.42 -8.79
C GLY A 34 21.09 -2.52 -7.75
N LEU A 35 20.32 -2.11 -6.75
CA LEU A 35 20.78 -1.24 -5.67
C LEU A 35 20.73 -1.96 -4.33
N SER A 36 21.52 -1.49 -3.36
CA SER A 36 21.34 -1.93 -2.00
C SER A 36 20.08 -1.29 -1.41
N PRO A 37 19.44 -1.91 -0.41
CA PRO A 37 18.28 -1.31 0.24
C PRO A 37 18.57 0.09 0.79
N SER A 38 19.74 0.28 1.40
CA SER A 38 20.16 1.59 1.94
C SER A 38 20.27 2.64 0.84
N ARG A 39 20.86 2.27 -0.28
CA ARG A 39 21.02 3.18 -1.41
C ARG A 39 19.67 3.59 -1.99
N LEU A 40 18.78 2.61 -2.16
CA LEU A 40 17.44 2.88 -2.67
C LEU A 40 16.67 3.81 -1.74
N GLN A 41 16.70 3.55 -0.44
CA GLN A 41 16.04 4.39 0.56
C GLN A 41 16.58 5.82 0.53
N HIS A 42 17.88 5.97 0.43
CA HIS A 42 18.55 7.28 0.38
C HIS A 42 18.10 8.07 -0.85
N LEU A 43 18.14 7.44 -2.02
CA LEU A 43 17.74 8.08 -3.26
C LEU A 43 16.28 8.49 -3.24
N PHE A 44 15.41 7.61 -2.72
CA PHE A 44 13.98 7.89 -2.63
C PHE A 44 13.72 9.09 -1.72
N LYS A 45 14.38 9.13 -0.57
CA LYS A 45 14.22 10.23 0.38
C LYS A 45 14.73 11.55 -0.18
N GLU A 46 15.85 11.52 -0.90
CA GLU A 46 16.37 12.73 -1.55
C GLU A 46 15.40 13.30 -2.57
N ARG A 47 14.71 12.44 -3.30
CA ARG A 47 13.80 12.85 -4.37
C ARG A 47 12.43 13.27 -3.91
N THR A 48 11.91 12.60 -2.90
CA THR A 48 10.51 12.77 -2.48
C THR A 48 10.36 13.41 -1.10
N GLY A 49 11.43 13.40 -0.31
CA GLY A 49 11.38 13.83 1.08
C GLY A 49 10.75 12.80 2.01
N ALA A 50 10.22 11.70 1.49
CA ALA A 50 9.55 10.67 2.26
C ALA A 50 10.42 9.42 2.40
N ARG A 51 10.16 8.64 3.45
CA ARG A 51 10.83 7.36 3.65
C ARG A 51 10.16 6.29 2.82
N LEU A 52 10.94 5.57 2.03
CA LEU A 52 10.41 4.55 1.11
C LEU A 52 9.60 3.48 1.83
N GLY A 53 10.11 2.95 2.94
CA GLY A 53 9.39 1.91 3.69
C GLY A 53 8.02 2.36 4.16
N GLN A 54 7.94 3.57 4.69
CA GLN A 54 6.70 4.16 5.15
C GLN A 54 5.73 4.39 3.98
N TRP A 55 6.25 4.90 2.88
CA TRP A 55 5.46 5.15 1.68
C TRP A 55 4.87 3.85 1.12
N LEU A 56 5.69 2.79 1.04
CA LEU A 56 5.21 1.48 0.59
C LEU A 56 4.15 0.91 1.53
N ALA A 57 4.33 1.09 2.84
CA ALA A 57 3.35 0.62 3.81
C ALA A 57 2.01 1.35 3.64
N GLU A 58 2.04 2.64 3.42
CA GLU A 58 0.82 3.42 3.19
C GLU A 58 0.10 2.97 1.92
N LEU A 59 0.84 2.69 0.85
CA LEU A 59 0.24 2.20 -0.39
C LEU A 59 -0.41 0.83 -0.20
N ARG A 60 0.24 -0.05 0.57
CA ARG A 60 -0.36 -1.35 0.90
C ARG A 60 -1.66 -1.19 1.67
N LEU A 61 -1.67 -0.25 2.61
CA LEU A 61 -2.87 0.00 3.42
C LEU A 61 -3.98 0.65 2.61
N GLN A 62 -3.65 1.53 1.67
CA GLN A 62 -4.65 2.09 0.76
C GLN A 62 -5.26 1.00 -0.12
N ARG A 63 -4.43 0.08 -0.59
CA ARG A 63 -4.93 -1.06 -1.35
C ARG A 63 -5.81 -1.95 -0.48
N ALA A 64 -5.41 -2.17 0.77
CA ALA A 64 -6.23 -2.93 1.71
C ALA A 64 -7.59 -2.29 1.91
N ALA A 65 -7.63 -0.98 2.07
CA ALA A 65 -8.90 -0.26 2.22
C ALA A 65 -9.80 -0.48 1.01
N ARG A 66 -9.23 -0.45 -0.18
CA ARG A 66 -9.97 -0.73 -1.41
C ARG A 66 -10.54 -2.15 -1.43
N LEU A 67 -9.71 -3.13 -1.08
CA LEU A 67 -10.14 -4.53 -1.02
C LEU A 67 -11.25 -4.73 0.01
N LEU A 68 -11.13 -4.09 1.18
CA LEU A 68 -12.15 -4.18 2.21
C LEU A 68 -13.48 -3.56 1.76
N ALA A 69 -13.40 -2.48 0.98
CA ALA A 69 -14.59 -1.76 0.53
C ALA A 69 -15.25 -2.42 -0.69
N GLU A 70 -14.45 -3.01 -1.58
CA GLU A 70 -14.94 -3.44 -2.90
C GLU A 70 -15.05 -4.95 -3.07
N SER A 71 -14.55 -5.74 -2.12
CA SER A 71 -14.59 -7.19 -2.21
C SER A 71 -15.22 -7.79 -0.95
N ASN A 72 -15.49 -9.09 -1.01
CA ASN A 72 -16.03 -9.86 0.13
C ASN A 72 -14.92 -10.51 0.94
N MET A 73 -13.68 -10.10 0.77
CA MET A 73 -12.55 -10.67 1.50
C MET A 73 -12.63 -10.32 2.98
N SER A 74 -12.28 -11.29 3.82
CA SER A 74 -12.17 -11.03 5.26
C SER A 74 -10.96 -10.16 5.56
N VAL A 75 -10.92 -9.59 6.77
CA VAL A 75 -9.77 -8.81 7.22
C VAL A 75 -8.48 -9.64 7.14
N LYS A 76 -8.54 -10.90 7.53
CA LYS A 76 -7.38 -11.80 7.46
C LYS A 76 -6.93 -12.04 6.02
N GLU A 77 -7.87 -12.25 5.13
CA GLU A 77 -7.55 -12.44 3.70
C GLU A 77 -6.92 -11.20 3.10
N VAL A 78 -7.45 -10.02 3.43
CA VAL A 78 -6.90 -8.75 2.96
C VAL A 78 -5.49 -8.55 3.50
N ALA A 79 -5.26 -8.83 4.79
CA ALA A 79 -3.93 -8.71 5.38
C ALA A 79 -2.91 -9.54 4.60
N ASN A 80 -3.25 -10.78 4.30
CA ASN A 80 -2.38 -11.66 3.51
C ASN A 80 -2.18 -11.13 2.09
N ALA A 81 -3.26 -10.67 1.47
CA ALA A 81 -3.20 -10.19 0.07
C ALA A 81 -2.28 -8.99 -0.09
N VAL A 82 -2.20 -8.11 0.92
CA VAL A 82 -1.34 -6.92 0.85
C VAL A 82 0.04 -7.15 1.48
N GLY A 83 0.36 -8.38 1.85
CA GLY A 83 1.71 -8.75 2.25
C GLY A 83 2.01 -8.72 3.73
N TYR A 84 1.01 -8.69 4.60
CA TYR A 84 1.22 -8.78 6.05
C TYR A 84 1.22 -10.24 6.48
N GLY A 85 2.25 -10.66 7.19
CA GLY A 85 2.36 -12.02 7.70
C GLY A 85 1.42 -12.33 8.86
N HIS A 86 1.02 -11.30 9.60
CA HIS A 86 0.15 -11.43 10.77
C HIS A 86 -0.97 -10.41 10.72
N SER A 87 -2.19 -10.86 10.98
CA SER A 87 -3.36 -9.98 11.01
C SER A 87 -3.23 -8.86 12.04
N SER A 88 -2.64 -9.16 13.21
CA SER A 88 -2.45 -8.16 14.26
C SER A 88 -1.59 -6.99 13.82
N SER A 89 -0.51 -7.27 13.07
CA SER A 89 0.34 -6.23 12.53
C SER A 89 -0.41 -5.36 11.54
N PHE A 90 -1.22 -5.99 10.68
CA PHE A 90 -2.05 -5.28 9.72
C PHE A 90 -3.07 -4.38 10.42
N VAL A 91 -3.76 -4.89 11.42
CA VAL A 91 -4.77 -4.13 12.16
C VAL A 91 -4.16 -2.88 12.79
N ARG A 92 -3.01 -3.02 13.44
CA ARG A 92 -2.32 -1.87 14.06
C ARG A 92 -1.93 -0.83 13.02
N ALA A 93 -1.37 -1.26 11.90
CA ALA A 93 -0.94 -0.34 10.84
C ALA A 93 -2.15 0.36 10.24
N PHE A 94 -3.23 -0.38 9.99
CA PHE A 94 -4.45 0.18 9.43
C PHE A 94 -5.06 1.24 10.35
N GLU A 95 -5.16 0.93 11.66
CA GLU A 95 -5.68 1.88 12.63
C GLU A 95 -4.85 3.15 12.72
N ARG A 96 -3.54 3.03 12.58
CA ARG A 96 -2.65 4.20 12.63
C ARG A 96 -2.94 5.16 11.49
N VAL A 97 -3.22 4.65 10.30
CA VAL A 97 -3.43 5.48 9.11
C VAL A 97 -4.87 5.94 8.98
N PHE A 98 -5.83 5.05 9.20
CA PHE A 98 -7.25 5.34 8.96
C PHE A 98 -8.03 5.67 10.23
N HIS A 99 -7.41 5.56 11.41
CA HIS A 99 -8.00 5.90 12.71
C HIS A 99 -9.23 5.06 13.05
N GLN A 100 -9.34 3.87 12.45
CA GLN A 100 -10.38 2.90 12.77
C GLN A 100 -9.93 1.51 12.39
N ALA A 101 -10.51 0.50 13.03
CA ALA A 101 -10.16 -0.89 12.77
C ALA A 101 -10.63 -1.30 11.37
N PRO A 102 -9.89 -2.19 10.69
CA PRO A 102 -10.28 -2.62 9.34
C PRO A 102 -11.64 -3.29 9.28
N GLY A 103 -12.04 -4.05 10.30
CA GLY A 103 -13.35 -4.66 10.36
C GLY A 103 -14.46 -3.63 10.43
N ARG A 104 -14.26 -2.58 11.22
CA ARG A 104 -15.22 -1.49 11.32
C ARG A 104 -15.29 -0.70 10.02
N PHE A 105 -14.16 -0.45 9.41
CA PHE A 105 -14.08 0.22 8.12
C PHE A 105 -14.88 -0.55 7.07
N GLN A 106 -14.72 -1.86 7.01
CA GLN A 106 -15.41 -2.72 6.05
C GLN A 106 -16.93 -2.67 6.25
N ARG A 107 -17.39 -2.75 7.49
CA ARG A 107 -18.82 -2.69 7.80
C ARG A 107 -19.42 -1.34 7.42
N LYS A 108 -18.72 -0.24 7.71
CA LYS A 108 -19.15 1.11 7.34
C LYS A 108 -19.30 1.27 5.84
N LYS A 109 -18.31 0.80 5.08
CA LYS A 109 -18.34 0.91 3.63
C LYS A 109 -19.45 0.04 3.02
N ALA A 110 -19.65 -1.15 3.55
CA ALA A 110 -20.73 -2.03 3.11
C ALA A 110 -22.09 -1.39 3.37
N ASN A 111 -22.27 -0.77 4.53
CA ASN A 111 -23.51 -0.09 4.87
C ASN A 111 -23.76 1.12 3.95
N GLN A 112 -22.72 1.89 3.66
CA GLN A 112 -22.82 3.02 2.75
C GLN A 112 -23.19 2.57 1.33
N LYS A 113 -22.58 1.48 0.85
CA LYS A 113 -22.92 0.91 -0.45
C LYS A 113 -24.36 0.40 -0.46
N GLY A 114 -24.77 -0.24 0.62
CA GLY A 114 -26.15 -0.70 0.78
C GLY A 114 -27.15 0.45 0.74
N ILE A 115 -26.85 1.53 1.44
CA ILE A 115 -27.69 2.73 1.44
C ILE A 115 -27.75 3.35 0.04
N GLN A 116 -26.63 3.44 -0.66
CA GLN A 116 -26.59 3.97 -2.02
C GLN A 116 -27.41 3.12 -2.99
N LEU A 117 -27.27 1.80 -2.89
CA LEU A 117 -28.05 0.89 -3.72
C LEU A 117 -29.54 1.04 -3.45
N THR A 118 -29.92 1.19 -2.20
CA THR A 118 -31.30 1.40 -1.81
C THR A 118 -31.83 2.73 -2.36
N THR A 119 -31.02 3.76 -2.36
CA THR A 119 -31.38 5.08 -2.85
C THR A 119 -31.65 5.06 -4.36
N PHE A 120 -30.89 4.28 -5.12
CA PHE A 120 -31.06 4.18 -6.55
C PHE A 120 -32.08 3.12 -6.97
N ALA A 121 -32.42 2.25 -6.09
CA ALA A 121 -33.45 1.25 -6.35
C ALA A 121 -34.85 1.83 -6.14
#